data_44a010e1dd504836f0bb08408d7b9dbd
#
_entry.id   44a010e1dd504836f0bb08408d7b9dbd
#
_cell.length_a   1.000
_cell.length_b   1.000
_cell.length_c   1.000
_cell.angle_alpha   90.00
_cell.angle_beta   90.00
_cell.angle_gamma   90.00
#
_symmetry.space_group_name_H-M   'P 1'
#
loop_
_entity.id
_entity.type
_entity.pdbx_description
1 polymer ?
#
loop_
_entity_poly.entity_id
_entity_poly.type
_entity_poly.pdbx_seq_one_letter_code
_entity_poly.pdbx_strand_id
1 'polypeptide(L)'
;MTLAALAVTPGALAASRPNIVLIQADDQTASQFTPRVMPETTKLLADRGTTFGNYMVTTALCCPSRASLLTGQYAHNHGVMNNDATGGGYPALIDKGNVLPVWLQEAGYNTIHVGKFLNSYTRAVSDPAQVAPGWDDWQTLISGESAYYDYDLSDNGQLVHEGADDGDYVTRVLTRKAVQAVRDYAPSRHPFYLQIDHRAPHIARLNRPGRCDGARSAEPDPQDAGEFRNARLPQSRSFDEADIADKPSFLQGLRRLTFQDHHRLRQRWTCALASLVGVDRSVARVFRAVKRAGEVGRTVFIYISDNGLFYGEHRLQVGKVFPYEEALHEPLVIRLPKRYRDGERRVEASAKPVANIDLAPTILDLAQGRACPPAGSCRTMDGRSLMPLLSRSGRWPSHRSLLTEYRDPTPGHYATCEFAGIRTKHGIYVEHYSVVNGTTGSCQPTLQVERYDLNDDPLELRNICGGGRPSSCPDGAHQAELERRLHALRRCAGVRGRDQRLAGRPYCD
;
A
#
# COMPACT_ATOMS: atom_id res chain seq x y z
N MET A 1 -25.63 65.06 6.43
CA MET A 1 -24.43 64.23 6.52
C MET A 1 -24.86 62.87 7.04
N THR A 2 -25.05 61.90 6.13
CA THR A 2 -25.52 60.57 6.45
C THR A 2 -24.29 59.67 6.45
N LEU A 3 -23.91 59.12 7.62
CA LEU A 3 -22.83 58.12 7.72
C LEU A 3 -23.36 56.78 7.21
N ALA A 4 -22.79 56.30 6.11
CA ALA A 4 -22.97 54.93 5.64
C ALA A 4 -22.06 54.02 6.46
N ALA A 5 -22.64 53.14 7.28
CA ALA A 5 -21.92 52.07 7.95
C ALA A 5 -21.62 50.96 6.92
N LEU A 6 -20.34 50.75 6.60
CA LEU A 6 -19.86 49.60 5.86
C LEU A 6 -20.00 48.35 6.74
N ALA A 7 -20.98 47.51 6.42
CA ALA A 7 -21.09 46.18 6.99
C ALA A 7 -19.95 45.32 6.44
N VAL A 8 -18.93 45.03 7.25
CA VAL A 8 -17.92 44.01 6.96
C VAL A 8 -18.60 42.65 7.13
N THR A 9 -18.96 42.03 6.03
CA THR A 9 -19.35 40.60 6.02
C THR A 9 -18.18 39.79 6.56
N PRO A 10 -18.38 38.92 7.57
CA PRO A 10 -17.33 38.00 7.98
C PRO A 10 -17.06 37.03 6.82
N GLY A 11 -15.94 37.22 6.14
CA GLY A 11 -15.44 36.26 5.17
C GLY A 11 -15.42 34.91 5.84
N ALA A 12 -16.07 33.92 5.22
CA ALA A 12 -15.96 32.52 5.64
C ALA A 12 -14.47 32.19 5.74
N LEU A 13 -13.97 32.00 6.96
CA LEU A 13 -12.61 31.54 7.20
C LEU A 13 -12.48 30.24 6.42
N ALA A 14 -11.73 30.26 5.32
CA ALA A 14 -11.37 29.06 4.57
C ALA A 14 -10.87 28.03 5.59
N ALA A 15 -11.47 26.86 5.65
CA ALA A 15 -11.09 25.86 6.62
C ALA A 15 -9.59 25.64 6.51
N SER A 16 -8.83 25.84 7.60
CA SER A 16 -7.39 25.64 7.59
C SER A 16 -7.07 24.21 7.14
N ARG A 17 -6.08 24.07 6.28
CA ARG A 17 -5.64 22.76 5.76
C ARG A 17 -5.30 21.81 6.91
N PRO A 18 -5.67 20.51 6.84
CA PRO A 18 -5.41 19.56 7.92
C PRO A 18 -3.95 19.17 8.03
N ASN A 19 -3.50 18.77 9.20
CA ASN A 19 -2.36 17.87 9.32
C ASN A 19 -2.76 16.49 8.79
N ILE A 20 -1.81 15.77 8.22
CA ILE A 20 -2.05 14.44 7.66
C ILE A 20 -1.02 13.48 8.24
N VAL A 21 -1.49 12.38 8.84
CA VAL A 21 -0.66 11.29 9.35
C VAL A 21 -1.03 10.03 8.58
N LEU A 22 -0.12 9.54 7.75
CA LEU A 22 -0.23 8.27 7.04
C LEU A 22 0.63 7.24 7.75
N ILE A 23 0.06 6.09 8.09
CA ILE A 23 0.73 4.97 8.74
C ILE A 23 0.57 3.75 7.86
N GLN A 24 1.68 3.18 7.42
CA GLN A 24 1.72 2.05 6.52
C GLN A 24 2.43 0.87 7.16
N ALA A 25 1.80 -0.31 7.14
CA ALA A 25 2.43 -1.58 7.43
C ALA A 25 3.06 -2.17 6.17
N ASP A 26 3.99 -3.11 6.33
CA ASP A 26 4.71 -3.80 5.26
C ASP A 26 4.30 -5.29 5.25
N ASP A 27 3.61 -5.76 4.21
CA ASP A 27 3.11 -7.13 4.06
C ASP A 27 1.93 -7.51 4.99
N GLN A 28 1.11 -6.57 5.44
CA GLN A 28 -0.07 -6.89 6.25
C GLN A 28 -1.26 -7.22 5.36
N THR A 29 -1.79 -8.44 5.45
CA THR A 29 -3.02 -8.83 4.76
C THR A 29 -4.27 -8.26 5.43
N ALA A 30 -5.36 -8.09 4.67
CA ALA A 30 -6.63 -7.61 5.22
C ALA A 30 -7.14 -8.48 6.38
N SER A 31 -6.92 -9.79 6.34
CA SER A 31 -7.34 -10.75 7.38
C SER A 31 -6.62 -10.56 8.73
N GLN A 32 -5.48 -9.88 8.75
CA GLN A 32 -4.73 -9.54 9.96
C GLN A 32 -5.22 -8.24 10.60
N PHE A 33 -5.95 -7.39 9.87
CA PHE A 33 -6.52 -6.17 10.41
C PHE A 33 -7.83 -6.44 11.14
N THR A 34 -7.74 -6.82 12.40
CA THR A 34 -8.90 -7.16 13.25
C THR A 34 -8.84 -6.43 14.59
N PRO A 35 -9.99 -6.23 15.28
CA PRO A 35 -10.02 -5.64 16.63
C PRO A 35 -9.20 -6.43 17.65
N ARG A 36 -8.97 -7.73 17.44
CA ARG A 36 -8.16 -8.58 18.32
C ARG A 36 -6.66 -8.33 18.11
N VAL A 37 -6.23 -8.09 16.89
CA VAL A 37 -4.80 -7.88 16.55
C VAL A 37 -4.41 -6.42 16.73
N MET A 38 -5.31 -5.50 16.34
CA MET A 38 -5.07 -4.06 16.35
C MET A 38 -6.19 -3.30 17.06
N PRO A 39 -6.39 -3.53 18.37
CA PRO A 39 -7.50 -2.93 19.13
C PRO A 39 -7.45 -1.40 19.18
N GLU A 40 -6.26 -0.81 19.34
CA GLU A 40 -6.12 0.66 19.42
C GLU A 40 -6.37 1.31 18.05
N THR A 41 -5.85 0.73 16.97
CA THR A 41 -6.08 1.22 15.61
C THR A 41 -7.57 1.13 15.26
N THR A 42 -8.21 0.01 15.59
CA THR A 42 -9.66 -0.15 15.43
C THR A 42 -10.42 0.93 16.18
N LYS A 43 -10.19 1.07 17.47
CA LYS A 43 -10.89 2.05 18.34
C LYS A 43 -10.63 3.50 17.95
N LEU A 44 -9.37 3.83 17.66
CA LEU A 44 -8.96 5.21 17.41
C LEU A 44 -9.23 5.65 15.97
N LEU A 45 -9.06 4.76 15.00
CA LEU A 45 -9.17 5.08 13.58
C LEU A 45 -10.41 4.50 12.93
N ALA A 46 -10.61 3.18 12.94
CA ALA A 46 -11.71 2.53 12.22
C ALA A 46 -13.09 2.92 12.78
N ASP A 47 -13.29 2.80 14.09
CA ASP A 47 -14.57 3.16 14.75
C ASP A 47 -14.91 4.65 14.64
N ARG A 48 -13.96 5.48 14.27
CA ARG A 48 -14.07 6.95 14.16
C ARG A 48 -13.85 7.46 12.74
N GLY A 49 -13.51 6.59 11.80
CA GLY A 49 -13.19 6.88 10.41
C GLY A 49 -14.10 6.17 9.42
N THR A 50 -13.63 6.03 8.21
CA THR A 50 -14.23 5.23 7.13
C THR A 50 -13.31 4.06 6.83
N THR A 51 -13.85 2.84 6.86
CA THR A 51 -13.17 1.63 6.42
C THR A 51 -13.55 1.32 4.98
N PHE A 52 -12.56 1.06 4.13
CA PHE A 52 -12.75 0.73 2.72
C PHE A 52 -12.60 -0.78 2.54
N GLY A 53 -13.73 -1.49 2.50
CA GLY A 53 -13.77 -2.94 2.39
C GLY A 53 -13.50 -3.49 0.97
N ASN A 54 -13.08 -2.63 0.03
CA ASN A 54 -12.72 -3.02 -1.32
C ASN A 54 -11.55 -2.13 -1.82
N TYR A 55 -10.54 -2.01 -0.95
CA TYR A 55 -9.27 -1.34 -1.27
C TYR A 55 -8.26 -2.37 -1.75
N MET A 56 -7.59 -2.06 -2.85
CA MET A 56 -6.53 -2.91 -3.40
C MET A 56 -5.27 -2.11 -3.69
N VAL A 57 -4.16 -2.82 -3.78
CA VAL A 57 -2.91 -2.28 -4.33
C VAL A 57 -2.79 -2.66 -5.81
N THR A 58 -2.28 -1.74 -6.62
CA THR A 58 -2.20 -1.93 -8.08
C THR A 58 -1.04 -2.83 -8.51
N THR A 59 -0.09 -3.03 -7.62
CA THR A 59 0.98 -4.03 -7.74
C THR A 59 1.26 -4.57 -6.35
N ALA A 60 1.07 -5.87 -6.14
CA ALA A 60 1.24 -6.51 -4.85
C ALA A 60 2.74 -6.71 -4.51
N LEU A 61 3.50 -5.63 -4.48
CA LEU A 61 4.93 -5.63 -4.16
C LEU A 61 5.36 -4.27 -3.60
N CYS A 62 6.23 -4.26 -2.59
CA CYS A 62 6.58 -3.10 -1.79
C CYS A 62 6.89 -1.85 -2.62
N CYS A 63 7.96 -1.86 -3.44
CA CYS A 63 8.42 -0.66 -4.14
C CYS A 63 7.41 -0.13 -5.17
N PRO A 64 6.84 -0.95 -6.07
CA PRO A 64 5.80 -0.49 -6.99
C PRO A 64 4.58 0.10 -6.28
N SER A 65 4.07 -0.57 -5.23
CA SER A 65 2.92 -0.09 -4.48
C SER A 65 3.20 1.25 -3.79
N ARG A 66 4.37 1.41 -3.18
CA ARG A 66 4.80 2.67 -2.54
C ARG A 66 5.02 3.78 -3.57
N ALA A 67 5.58 3.45 -4.74
CA ALA A 67 5.72 4.40 -5.84
C ALA A 67 4.34 4.84 -6.36
N SER A 68 3.37 3.93 -6.47
CA SER A 68 1.98 4.25 -6.83
C SER A 68 1.33 5.20 -5.84
N LEU A 69 1.57 5.02 -4.53
CA LEU A 69 1.10 5.95 -3.49
C LEU A 69 1.71 7.34 -3.66
N LEU A 70 3.03 7.42 -3.88
CA LEU A 70 3.76 8.70 -3.97
C LEU A 70 3.46 9.48 -5.27
N THR A 71 3.02 8.80 -6.32
CA THR A 71 2.81 9.40 -7.64
C THR A 71 1.35 9.51 -8.07
N GLY A 72 0.45 8.75 -7.42
CA GLY A 72 -0.94 8.60 -7.87
C GLY A 72 -1.07 7.89 -9.22
N GLN A 73 -0.04 7.13 -9.65
CA GLN A 73 0.03 6.50 -10.96
C GLN A 73 0.09 4.97 -10.88
N TYR A 74 -0.32 4.30 -11.96
CA TYR A 74 -0.03 2.90 -12.20
C TYR A 74 1.47 2.68 -12.49
N ALA A 75 1.94 1.45 -12.30
CA ALA A 75 3.34 1.10 -12.42
C ALA A 75 3.93 1.39 -13.81
N HIS A 76 3.18 1.17 -14.88
CA HIS A 76 3.60 1.49 -16.25
C HIS A 76 3.77 3.00 -16.50
N ASN A 77 3.22 3.87 -15.67
CA ASN A 77 3.35 5.33 -15.77
C ASN A 77 4.46 5.89 -14.88
N HIS A 78 4.67 5.34 -13.69
CA HIS A 78 5.78 5.77 -12.84
C HIS A 78 7.07 4.97 -13.02
N GLY A 79 7.05 3.86 -13.79
CA GLY A 79 8.22 3.09 -14.21
C GLY A 79 8.69 2.01 -13.23
N VAL A 80 8.22 1.99 -11.99
CA VAL A 80 8.65 1.00 -10.97
C VAL A 80 7.78 -0.23 -11.06
N MET A 81 8.27 -1.29 -11.72
CA MET A 81 7.51 -2.53 -11.96
C MET A 81 7.87 -3.66 -10.98
N ASN A 82 9.03 -3.57 -10.30
CA ASN A 82 9.52 -4.55 -9.31
C ASN A 82 10.40 -3.85 -8.25
N ASN A 83 10.99 -4.64 -7.33
CA ASN A 83 11.83 -4.12 -6.23
C ASN A 83 13.32 -3.97 -6.59
N ASP A 84 13.79 -4.64 -7.64
CA ASP A 84 15.21 -4.74 -7.94
C ASP A 84 15.75 -3.52 -8.66
N ALA A 85 17.02 -3.18 -8.38
CA ALA A 85 17.68 -2.06 -9.03
C ALA A 85 17.86 -2.26 -10.55
N THR A 86 17.85 -3.50 -11.02
CA THR A 86 17.93 -3.84 -12.45
C THR A 86 16.54 -3.77 -13.08
N GLY A 87 16.12 -2.58 -13.51
CA GLY A 87 14.84 -2.34 -14.16
C GLY A 87 13.65 -2.12 -13.21
N GLY A 88 13.91 -1.94 -11.92
CA GLY A 88 12.91 -1.69 -10.89
C GLY A 88 13.45 -0.85 -9.73
N GLY A 89 12.79 -0.92 -8.59
CA GLY A 89 13.17 -0.16 -7.41
C GLY A 89 13.11 1.36 -7.61
N TYR A 90 13.63 2.11 -6.65
CA TYR A 90 13.74 3.56 -6.75
C TYR A 90 14.52 4.05 -7.99
N PRO A 91 15.59 3.34 -8.47
CA PRO A 91 16.27 3.74 -9.71
C PRO A 91 15.34 3.90 -10.91
N ALA A 92 14.31 3.05 -11.04
CA ALA A 92 13.36 3.05 -12.14
C ALA A 92 12.27 4.13 -12.02
N LEU A 93 12.12 4.79 -10.87
CA LEU A 93 11.12 5.83 -10.69
C LEU A 93 11.36 7.00 -11.65
N ILE A 94 10.41 7.23 -12.53
CA ILE A 94 10.44 8.32 -13.49
C ILE A 94 10.15 9.63 -12.76
N ASP A 95 10.96 10.67 -13.03
CA ASP A 95 10.79 12.03 -12.49
C ASP A 95 10.67 12.05 -10.95
N LYS A 96 11.78 11.68 -10.29
CA LYS A 96 11.91 11.52 -8.83
C LYS A 96 11.61 12.79 -8.01
N GLY A 97 11.77 13.97 -8.63
CA GLY A 97 11.44 15.26 -8.05
C GLY A 97 9.97 15.66 -8.18
N ASN A 98 9.13 14.82 -8.77
CA ASN A 98 7.73 15.13 -9.06
C ASN A 98 6.81 14.11 -8.36
N VAL A 99 6.79 14.14 -7.05
CA VAL A 99 6.14 13.18 -6.15
C VAL A 99 5.39 13.89 -5.03
N LEU A 100 4.49 13.20 -4.37
CA LEU A 100 3.58 13.73 -3.36
C LEU A 100 4.26 14.63 -2.31
N PRO A 101 5.38 14.27 -1.66
CA PRO A 101 6.00 15.15 -0.67
C PRO A 101 6.47 16.48 -1.27
N VAL A 102 7.00 16.50 -2.50
CA VAL A 102 7.38 17.76 -3.19
C VAL A 102 6.16 18.64 -3.40
N TRP A 103 5.04 18.07 -3.87
CA TRP A 103 3.80 18.83 -4.08
C TRP A 103 3.20 19.36 -2.77
N LEU A 104 3.40 18.64 -1.68
CA LEU A 104 2.96 19.09 -0.35
C LEU A 104 3.82 20.22 0.19
N GLN A 105 5.13 20.21 -0.06
CA GLN A 105 6.01 21.37 0.24
C GLN A 105 5.54 22.62 -0.54
N GLU A 106 5.24 22.50 -1.84
CA GLU A 106 4.68 23.59 -2.64
C GLU A 106 3.31 24.06 -2.10
N ALA A 107 2.55 23.15 -1.50
CA ALA A 107 1.32 23.51 -0.80
C ALA A 107 1.58 24.07 0.63
N GLY A 108 2.83 24.27 1.05
CA GLY A 108 3.22 24.84 2.35
C GLY A 108 3.07 23.90 3.53
N TYR A 109 3.24 22.59 3.32
CA TYR A 109 3.34 21.59 4.38
C TYR A 109 4.79 21.40 4.81
N ASN A 110 5.01 21.12 6.09
CA ASN A 110 6.21 20.44 6.54
C ASN A 110 6.04 18.95 6.26
N THR A 111 7.03 18.31 5.62
CA THR A 111 6.96 16.93 5.16
C THR A 111 7.94 16.05 5.91
N ILE A 112 7.46 15.00 6.54
CA ILE A 112 8.23 14.14 7.43
C ILE A 112 8.07 12.68 7.00
N HIS A 113 9.19 11.98 6.81
CA HIS A 113 9.23 10.55 6.55
C HIS A 113 9.93 9.79 7.68
N VAL A 114 9.30 8.71 8.14
CA VAL A 114 9.86 7.84 9.19
C VAL A 114 9.70 6.38 8.78
N GLY A 115 10.80 5.66 8.53
CA GLY A 115 10.78 4.21 8.31
C GLY A 115 11.26 3.75 6.93
N LYS A 116 10.61 2.72 6.39
CA LYS A 116 11.00 2.10 5.12
C LYS A 116 10.58 2.96 3.93
N PHE A 117 11.52 3.29 3.07
CA PHE A 117 11.26 4.00 1.81
C PHE A 117 11.11 3.03 0.63
N LEU A 118 11.42 3.48 -0.57
CA LEU A 118 11.43 2.67 -1.79
C LEU A 118 12.65 1.75 -1.82
N ASN A 119 12.46 0.50 -2.18
CA ASN A 119 13.55 -0.48 -2.31
C ASN A 119 14.64 0.04 -3.27
N SER A 120 15.87 -0.36 -2.99
CA SER A 120 17.04 0.03 -3.80
C SER A 120 17.34 1.53 -3.82
N TYR A 121 16.79 2.33 -2.88
CA TYR A 121 17.07 3.76 -2.78
C TYR A 121 18.56 4.03 -2.69
N THR A 122 19.28 3.36 -1.79
CA THR A 122 20.70 3.55 -1.55
C THR A 122 21.59 3.19 -2.75
N ARG A 123 21.09 2.44 -3.72
CA ARG A 123 21.77 2.12 -4.98
C ARG A 123 21.62 3.22 -6.04
N ALA A 124 20.71 4.17 -5.83
CA ALA A 124 20.42 5.24 -6.77
C ALA A 124 21.01 6.59 -6.36
N VAL A 125 21.59 6.68 -5.17
CA VAL A 125 22.18 7.89 -4.59
C VAL A 125 23.66 7.69 -4.29
N SER A 126 24.43 8.76 -4.33
CA SER A 126 25.89 8.72 -4.05
C SER A 126 26.17 8.56 -2.55
N ASP A 127 25.33 9.13 -1.71
CA ASP A 127 25.40 9.00 -0.25
C ASP A 127 24.15 8.23 0.21
N PRO A 128 24.29 7.05 0.85
CA PRO A 128 23.17 6.28 1.38
C PRO A 128 22.28 7.06 2.35
N ALA A 129 22.84 8.02 3.08
CA ALA A 129 22.10 8.85 4.02
C ALA A 129 21.39 10.05 3.37
N GLN A 130 21.59 10.30 2.07
CA GLN A 130 20.99 11.42 1.36
C GLN A 130 19.49 11.48 1.58
N VAL A 131 18.97 12.71 1.73
CA VAL A 131 17.54 12.99 1.84
C VAL A 131 16.88 12.91 0.45
N ALA A 132 15.80 12.18 0.34
CA ALA A 132 15.03 12.11 -0.92
C ALA A 132 14.26 13.43 -1.17
N PRO A 133 14.00 13.78 -2.44
CA PRO A 133 13.28 15.01 -2.76
C PRO A 133 11.93 15.13 -2.06
N GLY A 134 11.64 16.31 -1.54
CA GLY A 134 10.36 16.67 -0.95
C GLY A 134 10.19 16.36 0.53
N TRP A 135 11.25 15.99 1.25
CA TRP A 135 11.19 15.73 2.69
C TRP A 135 11.99 16.76 3.48
N ASP A 136 11.34 17.40 4.45
CA ASP A 136 11.97 18.36 5.38
C ASP A 136 12.59 17.64 6.57
N ASP A 137 12.02 16.49 6.99
CA ASP A 137 12.54 15.63 8.04
C ASP A 137 12.58 14.19 7.55
N TRP A 138 13.75 13.58 7.59
CA TRP A 138 14.07 12.32 6.93
C TRP A 138 14.68 11.31 7.90
N GLN A 139 13.85 10.44 8.46
CA GLN A 139 14.18 9.43 9.46
C GLN A 139 14.04 8.03 8.85
N THR A 140 14.86 7.71 7.85
CA THR A 140 14.59 6.63 6.90
C THR A 140 15.56 5.47 7.04
N LEU A 141 15.04 4.24 7.02
CA LEU A 141 15.85 3.02 6.99
C LEU A 141 16.61 2.93 5.66
N ILE A 142 17.95 2.80 5.73
CA ILE A 142 18.85 2.77 4.57
C ILE A 142 19.62 1.48 4.43
N SER A 143 19.76 0.70 5.49
CA SER A 143 20.33 -0.65 5.45
C SER A 143 19.44 -1.64 6.15
N GLY A 144 19.76 -2.92 6.02
CA GLY A 144 18.99 -3.97 6.67
C GLY A 144 17.54 -4.03 6.21
N GLU A 145 17.27 -4.01 4.89
CA GLU A 145 15.91 -3.94 4.32
C GLU A 145 14.90 -4.91 4.94
N SER A 146 15.38 -5.96 5.62
CA SER A 146 14.56 -6.92 6.35
C SER A 146 15.02 -7.12 7.80
N ALA A 147 15.77 -6.16 8.38
CA ALA A 147 16.24 -6.25 9.75
C ALA A 147 15.28 -5.58 10.74
N TYR A 148 15.11 -6.19 11.90
CA TYR A 148 14.36 -5.60 13.02
C TYR A 148 15.28 -5.02 14.10
N TYR A 149 16.57 -5.36 14.05
CA TYR A 149 17.67 -4.91 14.89
C TYR A 149 18.92 -4.81 14.02
N ASP A 150 19.96 -4.15 14.53
CA ASP A 150 21.26 -4.06 13.86
C ASP A 150 21.13 -3.51 12.43
N TYR A 151 20.63 -2.29 12.33
CA TYR A 151 20.34 -1.61 11.07
C TYR A 151 20.76 -0.15 11.12
N ASP A 152 20.93 0.44 9.93
CA ASP A 152 21.23 1.86 9.78
C ASP A 152 19.99 2.62 9.28
N LEU A 153 19.92 3.88 9.71
CA LEU A 153 18.96 4.84 9.19
C LEU A 153 19.66 6.18 8.90
N SER A 154 19.08 6.94 7.99
CA SER A 154 19.42 8.33 7.80
C SER A 154 18.58 9.18 8.78
N ASP A 155 19.25 9.96 9.59
CA ASP A 155 18.66 11.04 10.37
C ASP A 155 19.04 12.36 9.70
N ASN A 156 18.19 12.85 8.80
CA ASN A 156 18.40 14.09 8.06
C ASN A 156 19.77 14.18 7.36
N GLY A 157 20.20 13.09 6.71
CA GLY A 157 21.48 13.00 6.01
C GLY A 157 22.65 12.54 6.91
N GLN A 158 22.40 12.26 8.18
CA GLN A 158 23.36 11.68 9.10
C GLN A 158 23.13 10.17 9.20
N LEU A 159 24.18 9.38 9.03
CA LEU A 159 24.11 7.94 9.24
C LEU A 159 24.02 7.64 10.74
N VAL A 160 22.99 6.96 11.16
CA VAL A 160 22.77 6.52 12.54
C VAL A 160 22.60 5.01 12.56
N HIS A 161 23.38 4.33 13.38
CA HIS A 161 23.31 2.89 13.61
C HIS A 161 22.46 2.61 14.85
N GLU A 162 21.41 1.82 14.71
CA GLU A 162 20.63 1.27 15.83
C GLU A 162 21.09 -0.17 16.06
N GLY A 163 21.43 -0.48 17.30
CA GLY A 163 22.06 -1.74 17.68
C GLY A 163 21.08 -2.90 17.83
N ALA A 164 21.42 -3.77 18.81
CA ALA A 164 20.70 -5.01 19.04
C ALA A 164 20.00 -5.09 20.40
N ASP A 165 19.95 -4.02 21.17
CA ASP A 165 19.21 -3.99 22.44
C ASP A 165 17.70 -3.93 22.22
N ASP A 166 16.90 -4.30 23.21
CA ASP A 166 15.43 -4.24 23.11
C ASP A 166 14.89 -2.85 22.80
N GLY A 167 15.66 -1.79 23.17
CA GLY A 167 15.37 -0.41 22.84
C GLY A 167 15.50 -0.09 21.35
N ASP A 168 16.31 -0.86 20.62
CA ASP A 168 16.64 -0.64 19.21
C ASP A 168 15.69 -1.38 18.27
N TYR A 169 14.70 -2.11 18.83
CA TYR A 169 13.65 -2.73 18.01
C TYR A 169 13.03 -1.71 17.07
N VAL A 170 13.07 -1.99 15.76
CA VAL A 170 12.77 -1.02 14.70
C VAL A 170 11.44 -0.30 14.90
N THR A 171 10.35 -1.03 15.26
CA THR A 171 9.04 -0.40 15.47
C THR A 171 9.04 0.56 16.65
N ARG A 172 9.85 0.30 17.71
CA ARG A 172 10.01 1.23 18.85
C ARG A 172 10.75 2.50 18.43
N VAL A 173 11.84 2.34 17.66
CA VAL A 173 12.65 3.46 17.15
C VAL A 173 11.79 4.36 16.26
N LEU A 174 11.14 3.78 15.25
CA LEU A 174 10.26 4.54 14.34
C LEU A 174 9.12 5.25 15.08
N THR A 175 8.55 4.59 16.11
CA THR A 175 7.52 5.21 16.95
C THR A 175 8.07 6.41 17.73
N ARG A 176 9.30 6.32 18.31
CA ARG A 176 9.92 7.46 19.02
C ARG A 176 10.13 8.64 18.09
N LYS A 177 10.68 8.39 16.88
CA LYS A 177 10.92 9.41 15.87
C LYS A 177 9.62 10.06 15.39
N ALA A 178 8.59 9.28 15.09
CA ALA A 178 7.28 9.79 14.69
C ALA A 178 6.59 10.63 15.81
N VAL A 179 6.69 10.21 17.06
CA VAL A 179 6.18 10.99 18.21
C VAL A 179 6.95 12.29 18.39
N GLN A 180 8.27 12.26 18.19
CA GLN A 180 9.11 13.46 18.26
C GLN A 180 8.73 14.43 17.12
N ALA A 181 8.60 13.95 15.88
CA ALA A 181 8.13 14.77 14.76
C ALA A 181 6.80 15.47 15.06
N VAL A 182 5.82 14.76 15.66
CA VAL A 182 4.56 15.42 16.05
C VAL A 182 4.81 16.53 17.08
N ARG A 183 5.73 16.36 18.04
CA ARG A 183 6.04 17.39 19.04
C ARG A 183 6.69 18.62 18.43
N ASP A 184 7.55 18.41 17.43
CA ASP A 184 8.33 19.47 16.79
C ASP A 184 7.48 20.26 15.79
N TYR A 185 6.63 19.59 15.04
CA TYR A 185 5.87 20.21 13.95
C TYR A 185 4.43 20.61 14.30
N ALA A 186 3.79 19.99 15.31
CA ALA A 186 2.42 20.39 15.69
C ALA A 186 2.28 21.84 16.17
N PRO A 187 3.27 22.47 16.83
CA PRO A 187 3.21 23.90 17.18
C PRO A 187 3.35 24.85 16.00
N SER A 188 3.75 24.37 14.83
CA SER A 188 3.95 25.18 13.63
C SER A 188 2.64 25.79 13.12
N ARG A 189 2.75 26.95 12.47
CA ARG A 189 1.62 27.54 11.72
C ARG A 189 1.34 26.80 10.41
N HIS A 190 2.35 26.10 9.88
CA HIS A 190 2.23 25.25 8.70
C HIS A 190 1.68 23.88 9.08
N PRO A 191 0.76 23.30 8.31
CA PRO A 191 0.34 21.93 8.52
C PRO A 191 1.49 20.98 8.23
N PHE A 192 1.46 19.77 8.80
CA PHE A 192 2.44 18.73 8.53
C PHE A 192 1.84 17.51 7.83
N TYR A 193 2.64 16.88 7.01
CA TYR A 193 2.44 15.55 6.46
C TYR A 193 3.47 14.61 7.07
N LEU A 194 3.02 13.66 7.89
CA LEU A 194 3.87 12.65 8.51
C LEU A 194 3.53 11.28 7.92
N GLN A 195 4.47 10.70 7.19
CA GLN A 195 4.39 9.34 6.67
C GLN A 195 5.25 8.42 7.53
N ILE A 196 4.62 7.38 8.11
CA ILE A 196 5.27 6.40 8.96
C ILE A 196 5.15 5.04 8.27
N ASP A 197 6.27 4.53 7.81
CA ASP A 197 6.36 3.27 7.08
C ASP A 197 7.00 2.20 7.97
N HIS A 198 6.16 1.45 8.69
CA HIS A 198 6.63 0.36 9.53
C HIS A 198 7.15 -0.80 8.70
N ARG A 199 8.13 -1.51 9.24
CA ARG A 199 8.61 -2.76 8.66
C ARG A 199 7.69 -3.94 8.98
N ALA A 200 7.09 -3.95 10.14
CA ALA A 200 6.21 -5.04 10.57
C ALA A 200 4.90 -5.04 9.74
N PRO A 201 4.39 -6.22 9.36
CA PRO A 201 4.86 -7.56 9.70
C PRO A 201 5.76 -8.25 8.64
N HIS A 202 6.51 -7.50 7.81
CA HIS A 202 7.42 -8.07 6.80
C HIS A 202 8.37 -9.10 7.42
N ILE A 203 8.67 -10.17 6.67
CA ILE A 203 9.58 -11.22 7.12
C ILE A 203 10.99 -10.66 7.39
N ALA A 204 11.61 -11.10 8.48
CA ALA A 204 13.00 -10.79 8.79
C ALA A 204 13.96 -11.60 7.93
N ARG A 205 15.09 -11.01 7.56
CA ARG A 205 16.19 -11.73 6.90
C ARG A 205 16.88 -12.69 7.87
N LEU A 206 17.11 -12.21 9.08
CA LEU A 206 17.66 -12.96 10.20
C LEU A 206 16.78 -12.68 11.42
N ASN A 207 16.23 -13.70 12.03
CA ASN A 207 15.55 -13.60 13.31
C ASN A 207 16.53 -13.85 14.43
N ARG A 208 16.31 -13.20 15.58
CA ARG A 208 16.99 -13.56 16.83
C ARG A 208 16.61 -14.98 17.24
N PRO A 209 17.50 -15.70 17.96
CA PRO A 209 17.15 -16.99 18.56
C PRO A 209 15.87 -16.88 19.37
N GLY A 210 14.92 -17.76 19.13
CA GLY A 210 13.64 -17.77 19.83
C GLY A 210 12.51 -18.35 19.00
N ARG A 211 11.27 -17.98 19.36
CA ARG A 211 10.07 -18.55 18.75
C ARG A 211 9.92 -18.33 17.24
N CYS A 212 10.35 -17.17 16.76
CA CYS A 212 10.22 -16.78 15.35
C CYS A 212 11.46 -17.13 14.53
N ASP A 213 12.46 -17.72 15.15
CA ASP A 213 13.68 -18.17 14.51
C ASP A 213 13.41 -19.31 13.52
N GLY A 214 14.14 -19.33 12.41
CA GLY A 214 14.05 -20.39 11.38
C GLY A 214 12.78 -20.37 10.51
N ALA A 215 11.78 -19.56 10.84
CA ALA A 215 10.52 -19.53 10.08
C ALA A 215 10.53 -18.52 8.91
N ARG A 216 11.57 -17.73 8.76
CA ARG A 216 11.57 -16.55 7.87
C ARG A 216 10.27 -15.76 8.07
N SER A 217 10.06 -15.30 9.28
CA SER A 217 8.85 -14.61 9.74
C SER A 217 9.17 -13.19 10.19
N ALA A 218 8.14 -12.39 10.44
CA ALA A 218 8.30 -11.14 11.16
C ALA A 218 8.90 -11.40 12.55
N GLU A 219 9.68 -10.47 13.06
CA GLU A 219 10.17 -10.52 14.43
C GLU A 219 9.33 -9.59 15.30
N PRO A 220 8.63 -10.12 16.31
CA PRO A 220 7.86 -9.28 17.22
C PRO A 220 8.78 -8.55 18.21
N ASP A 221 8.26 -7.44 18.74
CA ASP A 221 8.85 -6.82 19.94
C ASP A 221 8.98 -7.88 21.06
N PRO A 222 10.10 -7.96 21.81
CA PRO A 222 10.30 -8.94 22.88
C PRO A 222 9.15 -8.99 23.89
N GLN A 223 8.57 -7.85 24.23
CA GLN A 223 7.41 -7.80 25.15
C GLN A 223 6.15 -8.45 24.57
N ASP A 224 6.03 -8.57 23.24
CA ASP A 224 4.87 -9.11 22.52
C ASP A 224 5.12 -10.53 21.98
N ALA A 225 6.33 -11.07 22.13
CA ALA A 225 6.73 -12.35 21.54
C ALA A 225 5.87 -13.55 21.99
N GLY A 226 5.20 -13.44 23.15
CA GLY A 226 4.26 -14.43 23.65
C GLY A 226 2.83 -14.30 23.13
N GLU A 227 2.49 -13.14 22.54
CA GLU A 227 1.17 -12.89 22.01
C GLU A 227 0.87 -13.80 20.83
N PHE A 228 -0.38 -14.09 20.60
CA PHE A 228 -0.86 -14.93 19.48
C PHE A 228 -0.20 -16.32 19.33
N ARG A 229 0.61 -16.79 20.29
CA ARG A 229 1.27 -18.12 20.20
C ARG A 229 0.30 -19.29 19.95
N ASN A 230 -0.95 -19.15 20.40
CA ASN A 230 -2.02 -20.12 20.21
C ASN A 230 -2.97 -19.77 19.07
N ALA A 231 -2.70 -18.69 18.30
CA ALA A 231 -3.54 -18.34 17.17
C ALA A 231 -3.49 -19.44 16.11
N ARG A 232 -4.65 -19.71 15.53
CA ARG A 232 -4.75 -20.65 14.42
C ARG A 232 -4.42 -19.92 13.13
N LEU A 233 -3.67 -20.57 12.26
CA LEU A 233 -3.55 -20.14 10.87
C LEU A 233 -4.92 -20.27 10.23
N PRO A 234 -5.44 -19.24 9.54
CA PRO A 234 -6.66 -19.38 8.77
C PRO A 234 -6.53 -20.51 7.75
N GLN A 235 -7.55 -21.35 7.68
CA GLN A 235 -7.61 -22.47 6.73
C GLN A 235 -8.91 -22.32 5.93
N SER A 236 -8.92 -21.31 5.04
CA SER A 236 -9.95 -21.16 4.02
C SER A 236 -9.89 -22.32 3.01
N ARG A 237 -10.84 -22.40 2.11
CA ARG A 237 -10.79 -23.40 1.01
C ARG A 237 -9.62 -23.15 0.04
N SER A 238 -9.08 -21.91 -0.03
CA SER A 238 -7.87 -21.59 -0.80
C SER A 238 -6.58 -22.06 -0.13
N PHE A 239 -6.59 -22.27 1.22
CA PHE A 239 -5.43 -22.79 1.93
C PHE A 239 -5.14 -24.24 1.52
N ASP A 240 -3.90 -24.49 1.06
CA ASP A 240 -3.49 -25.80 0.51
C ASP A 240 -4.54 -26.34 -0.49
N GLU A 241 -4.99 -25.50 -1.39
CA GLU A 241 -6.09 -25.75 -2.32
C GLU A 241 -6.05 -27.16 -2.91
N ALA A 242 -7.18 -27.87 -2.83
CA ALA A 242 -7.23 -29.28 -3.16
C ALA A 242 -7.01 -29.53 -4.66
N ASP A 243 -7.59 -28.71 -5.50
CA ASP A 243 -7.50 -28.78 -6.95
C ASP A 243 -7.00 -27.45 -7.52
N ILE A 244 -5.86 -27.48 -8.18
CA ILE A 244 -5.25 -26.32 -8.87
C ILE A 244 -5.07 -26.61 -10.38
N ALA A 245 -5.75 -27.62 -10.91
CA ALA A 245 -5.62 -28.01 -12.32
C ALA A 245 -6.16 -26.94 -13.28
N ASP A 246 -7.06 -26.08 -12.80
CA ASP A 246 -7.63 -24.96 -13.54
C ASP A 246 -6.78 -23.68 -13.48
N LYS A 247 -5.75 -23.64 -12.63
CA LYS A 247 -4.85 -22.50 -12.48
C LYS A 247 -3.82 -22.41 -13.62
N PRO A 248 -3.09 -21.27 -13.75
CA PRO A 248 -1.95 -21.19 -14.67
C PRO A 248 -0.88 -22.25 -14.38
N SER A 249 -0.13 -22.62 -15.41
CA SER A 249 0.84 -23.74 -15.37
C SER A 249 1.88 -23.61 -14.27
N PHE A 250 2.30 -22.41 -13.92
CA PHE A 250 3.28 -22.17 -12.87
C PHE A 250 2.75 -22.49 -11.45
N LEU A 251 1.42 -22.48 -11.26
CA LEU A 251 0.79 -22.92 -10.00
C LEU A 251 0.49 -24.42 -10.02
N GLN A 252 0.12 -25.00 -11.17
CA GLN A 252 -0.23 -26.42 -11.28
C GLN A 252 0.89 -27.35 -10.80
N GLY A 253 2.15 -26.92 -10.90
CA GLY A 253 3.32 -27.68 -10.41
C GLY A 253 3.52 -27.65 -8.90
N LEU A 254 2.74 -26.85 -8.15
CA LEU A 254 2.90 -26.73 -6.70
C LEU A 254 2.35 -27.99 -6.00
N ARG A 255 3.19 -28.61 -5.17
CA ARG A 255 2.78 -29.76 -4.36
C ARG A 255 1.84 -29.37 -3.22
N ARG A 256 1.09 -30.32 -2.72
CA ARG A 256 0.35 -30.19 -1.44
C ARG A 256 1.33 -29.86 -0.30
N LEU A 257 0.82 -29.10 0.67
CA LEU A 257 1.60 -28.71 1.83
C LEU A 257 1.84 -29.90 2.75
N THR A 258 3.06 -30.03 3.25
CA THR A 258 3.42 -31.05 4.25
C THR A 258 3.10 -30.59 5.66
N PHE A 259 3.12 -31.49 6.63
CA PHE A 259 3.01 -31.16 8.05
C PHE A 259 4.04 -30.11 8.48
N GLN A 260 5.27 -30.17 7.99
CA GLN A 260 6.31 -29.17 8.28
C GLN A 260 5.98 -27.79 7.67
N ASP A 261 5.37 -27.75 6.47
CA ASP A 261 4.93 -26.51 5.86
C ASP A 261 3.82 -25.87 6.69
N HIS A 262 2.82 -26.63 7.14
CA HIS A 262 1.76 -26.15 8.03
C HIS A 262 2.34 -25.58 9.32
N HIS A 263 3.32 -26.26 9.93
CA HIS A 263 3.96 -25.79 11.15
C HIS A 263 4.69 -24.46 10.94
N ARG A 264 5.51 -24.36 9.85
CA ARG A 264 6.23 -23.12 9.50
C ARG A 264 5.29 -21.98 9.16
N LEU A 265 4.23 -22.23 8.42
CA LEU A 265 3.21 -21.21 8.07
C LEU A 265 2.48 -20.71 9.32
N ARG A 266 2.10 -21.61 10.22
CA ARG A 266 1.50 -21.21 11.50
C ARG A 266 2.44 -20.37 12.34
N GLN A 267 3.71 -20.74 12.43
CA GLN A 267 4.73 -19.96 13.14
C GLN A 267 4.87 -18.57 12.52
N ARG A 268 5.00 -18.48 11.18
CA ARG A 268 5.06 -17.22 10.44
C ARG A 268 3.85 -16.34 10.70
N TRP A 269 2.66 -16.91 10.64
CA TRP A 269 1.40 -16.22 10.92
C TRP A 269 1.37 -15.64 12.34
N THR A 270 1.66 -16.46 13.34
CA THR A 270 1.63 -16.02 14.74
C THR A 270 2.67 -14.95 15.07
N CYS A 271 3.85 -15.01 14.42
CA CYS A 271 4.89 -14.00 14.56
C CYS A 271 4.50 -12.69 13.86
N ALA A 272 3.85 -12.76 12.70
CA ALA A 272 3.30 -11.59 12.03
C ALA A 272 2.25 -10.87 12.89
N LEU A 273 1.29 -11.62 13.46
CA LEU A 273 0.29 -11.07 14.38
C LEU A 273 0.93 -10.40 15.61
N ALA A 274 1.93 -11.06 16.21
CA ALA A 274 2.63 -10.52 17.38
C ALA A 274 3.42 -9.23 17.04
N SER A 275 4.01 -9.15 15.84
CA SER A 275 4.71 -7.93 15.40
C SER A 275 3.76 -6.76 15.13
N LEU A 276 2.53 -7.03 14.69
CA LEU A 276 1.49 -6.02 14.48
C LEU A 276 1.01 -5.37 15.80
N VAL A 277 1.15 -6.04 16.94
CA VAL A 277 0.89 -5.42 18.27
C VAL A 277 1.77 -4.19 18.49
N GLY A 278 3.03 -4.28 18.06
CA GLY A 278 3.96 -3.14 18.09
C GLY A 278 3.49 -1.98 17.21
N VAL A 279 2.97 -2.27 16.01
CA VAL A 279 2.40 -1.27 15.08
C VAL A 279 1.15 -0.64 15.68
N ASP A 280 0.24 -1.43 16.23
CA ASP A 280 -0.99 -0.94 16.90
C ASP A 280 -0.64 0.01 18.05
N ARG A 281 0.36 -0.34 18.84
CA ARG A 281 0.89 0.52 19.92
C ARG A 281 1.50 1.81 19.36
N SER A 282 2.16 1.74 18.20
CA SER A 282 2.71 2.92 17.49
C SER A 282 1.58 3.88 17.11
N VAL A 283 0.54 3.39 16.46
CA VAL A 283 -0.66 4.19 16.10
C VAL A 283 -1.21 4.91 17.33
N ALA A 284 -1.37 4.19 18.45
CA ALA A 284 -1.88 4.77 19.69
C ALA A 284 -0.95 5.84 20.29
N ARG A 285 0.37 5.66 20.20
CA ARG A 285 1.35 6.64 20.71
C ARG A 285 1.37 7.91 19.85
N VAL A 286 1.38 7.78 18.54
CA VAL A 286 1.31 8.92 17.60
C VAL A 286 -0.01 9.66 17.78
N PHE A 287 -1.14 8.95 17.83
CA PHE A 287 -2.44 9.55 18.08
C PHE A 287 -2.47 10.33 19.41
N ARG A 288 -1.91 9.77 20.49
CA ARG A 288 -1.81 10.46 21.78
C ARG A 288 -0.90 11.69 21.74
N ALA A 289 0.17 11.68 20.92
CA ALA A 289 1.01 12.86 20.72
C ALA A 289 0.21 13.98 20.04
N VAL A 290 -0.49 13.69 18.95
CA VAL A 290 -1.38 14.64 18.26
C VAL A 290 -2.49 15.15 19.20
N LYS A 291 -3.04 14.28 20.07
CA LYS A 291 -4.06 14.67 21.07
C LYS A 291 -3.50 15.63 22.12
N ARG A 292 -2.27 15.38 22.61
CA ARG A 292 -1.62 16.28 23.60
C ARG A 292 -1.30 17.65 22.99
N ALA A 293 -1.01 17.71 21.70
CA ALA A 293 -0.83 18.95 20.96
C ALA A 293 -2.16 19.70 20.67
N GLY A 294 -3.31 19.11 21.01
CA GLY A 294 -4.62 19.71 20.73
C GLY A 294 -5.09 19.56 19.27
N GLU A 295 -4.38 18.79 18.45
CA GLU A 295 -4.47 18.80 16.98
C GLU A 295 -5.41 17.72 16.39
N VAL A 296 -6.02 16.83 17.20
CA VAL A 296 -6.88 15.73 16.68
C VAL A 296 -8.03 16.25 15.82
N GLY A 297 -8.59 17.41 16.17
CA GLY A 297 -9.71 18.04 15.43
C GLY A 297 -9.33 18.58 14.06
N ARG A 298 -8.02 18.67 13.76
CA ARG A 298 -7.51 19.10 12.45
C ARG A 298 -6.48 18.15 11.84
N THR A 299 -6.39 16.89 12.33
CA THR A 299 -5.50 15.88 11.79
C THR A 299 -6.29 14.75 11.14
N VAL A 300 -5.99 14.48 9.87
CA VAL A 300 -6.45 13.30 9.14
C VAL A 300 -5.49 12.15 9.44
N PHE A 301 -6.02 10.97 9.79
CA PHE A 301 -5.23 9.76 9.94
C PHE A 301 -5.60 8.76 8.85
N ILE A 302 -4.61 8.19 8.20
CA ILE A 302 -4.72 7.17 7.16
C ILE A 302 -3.92 5.96 7.62
N TYR A 303 -4.54 4.78 7.65
CA TYR A 303 -3.86 3.52 7.93
C TYR A 303 -4.00 2.59 6.72
N ILE A 304 -2.88 2.01 6.25
CA ILE A 304 -2.82 1.12 5.08
C ILE A 304 -1.76 0.02 5.27
N SER A 305 -1.78 -0.97 4.36
CA SER A 305 -0.62 -1.82 4.03
C SER A 305 -0.15 -1.56 2.60
N ASP A 306 1.12 -1.81 2.33
CA ASP A 306 1.69 -1.64 0.98
C ASP A 306 1.36 -2.82 0.05
N ASN A 307 1.21 -4.03 0.59
CA ASN A 307 0.73 -5.25 -0.06
C ASN A 307 0.44 -6.32 0.98
N GLY A 308 -0.21 -7.41 0.55
CA GLY A 308 -0.40 -8.60 1.36
C GLY A 308 0.69 -9.65 1.22
N LEU A 309 0.44 -10.82 1.83
CA LEU A 309 1.35 -11.95 1.83
C LEU A 309 0.56 -13.25 1.89
N PHE A 310 0.99 -14.27 1.13
CA PHE A 310 0.40 -15.61 1.19
C PHE A 310 0.88 -16.39 2.40
N TYR A 311 -0.02 -17.14 2.99
CA TYR A 311 0.22 -18.03 4.13
C TYR A 311 -0.22 -19.47 3.85
N GLY A 312 -0.17 -19.90 2.59
CA GLY A 312 -0.52 -21.24 2.14
C GLY A 312 -1.71 -21.29 1.19
N GLU A 313 -2.36 -20.18 0.92
CA GLU A 313 -3.42 -20.07 -0.07
C GLU A 313 -2.87 -20.43 -1.46
N HIS A 314 -3.65 -21.11 -2.28
CA HIS A 314 -3.27 -21.63 -3.61
C HIS A 314 -1.97 -22.44 -3.59
N ARG A 315 -1.64 -23.07 -2.44
CA ARG A 315 -0.37 -23.76 -2.14
C ARG A 315 0.87 -22.86 -2.11
N LEU A 316 0.69 -21.54 -2.12
CA LEU A 316 1.76 -20.55 -2.01
C LEU A 316 2.22 -20.45 -0.56
N GLN A 317 3.38 -20.97 -0.23
CA GLN A 317 3.88 -21.02 1.15
C GLN A 317 4.32 -19.67 1.69
N VAL A 318 4.74 -18.79 0.81
CA VAL A 318 5.16 -17.42 1.08
C VAL A 318 5.28 -16.71 -0.25
N GLY A 319 5.12 -15.42 -0.22
CA GLY A 319 5.27 -14.57 -1.38
C GLY A 319 4.10 -13.61 -1.50
N LYS A 320 4.17 -12.84 -2.51
CA LYS A 320 3.24 -11.80 -2.91
C LYS A 320 3.36 -11.69 -4.43
N VAL A 321 2.99 -10.61 -5.05
CA VAL A 321 3.05 -10.40 -6.50
C VAL A 321 1.85 -10.99 -7.22
N PHE A 322 1.49 -12.25 -6.97
CA PHE A 322 0.40 -12.91 -7.70
C PHE A 322 -0.93 -12.16 -7.53
N PRO A 323 -1.76 -12.09 -8.58
CA PRO A 323 -2.96 -11.26 -8.64
C PRO A 323 -4.17 -11.89 -7.94
N TYR A 324 -4.00 -12.36 -6.71
CA TYR A 324 -5.07 -12.91 -5.86
C TYR A 324 -5.39 -11.96 -4.70
N GLU A 325 -6.61 -12.03 -4.18
CA GLU A 325 -7.11 -11.15 -3.12
C GLU A 325 -6.21 -11.13 -1.89
N GLU A 326 -5.53 -12.24 -1.52
CA GLU A 326 -4.64 -12.29 -0.37
C GLU A 326 -3.42 -11.36 -0.49
N ALA A 327 -3.00 -11.04 -1.71
CA ALA A 327 -1.88 -10.14 -1.97
C ALA A 327 -2.30 -8.74 -2.42
N LEU A 328 -3.50 -8.62 -3.01
CA LEU A 328 -4.01 -7.36 -3.57
C LEU A 328 -4.91 -6.58 -2.61
N HIS A 329 -5.76 -7.28 -1.84
CA HIS A 329 -6.78 -6.68 -0.98
C HIS A 329 -6.22 -6.39 0.41
N GLU A 330 -6.14 -5.09 0.76
CA GLU A 330 -5.44 -4.60 1.93
C GLU A 330 -6.32 -3.74 2.83
N PRO A 331 -5.94 -3.53 4.10
CA PRO A 331 -6.66 -2.59 4.94
C PRO A 331 -6.47 -1.15 4.45
N LEU A 332 -7.56 -0.40 4.40
CA LEU A 332 -7.55 1.06 4.31
C LEU A 332 -8.57 1.64 5.27
N VAL A 333 -8.09 2.47 6.18
CA VAL A 333 -8.91 3.25 7.09
C VAL A 333 -8.53 4.72 6.99
N ILE A 334 -9.52 5.61 6.82
CA ILE A 334 -9.31 7.06 6.84
C ILE A 334 -10.18 7.70 7.92
N ARG A 335 -9.54 8.27 8.94
CA ARG A 335 -10.22 9.08 9.92
C ARG A 335 -10.16 10.54 9.52
N LEU A 336 -11.25 11.04 8.92
CA LEU A 336 -11.43 12.43 8.54
C LEU A 336 -12.11 13.21 9.69
N PRO A 337 -11.52 14.29 10.24
CA PRO A 337 -12.18 15.12 11.25
C PRO A 337 -13.47 15.76 10.73
N LYS A 338 -14.44 15.99 11.64
CA LYS A 338 -15.76 16.55 11.30
C LYS A 338 -15.68 17.84 10.47
N ARG A 339 -14.75 18.72 10.77
CA ARG A 339 -14.58 20.02 10.09
C ARG A 339 -14.21 19.95 8.60
N TYR A 340 -13.74 18.79 8.13
CA TYR A 340 -13.36 18.53 6.73
C TYR A 340 -14.36 17.64 6.00
N ARG A 341 -15.51 17.35 6.60
CA ARG A 341 -16.61 16.60 5.99
C ARG A 341 -17.67 17.57 5.50
N ASP A 342 -18.24 17.28 4.36
CA ASP A 342 -19.48 17.91 3.93
C ASP A 342 -20.64 17.23 4.66
N GLY A 343 -21.16 17.88 5.68
CA GLY A 343 -22.24 17.38 6.52
C GLY A 343 -21.77 16.68 7.81
N GLU A 344 -22.72 16.40 8.68
CA GLU A 344 -22.45 15.91 10.03
C GLU A 344 -22.21 14.40 10.12
N ARG A 345 -22.81 13.61 9.20
CA ARG A 345 -22.76 12.15 9.26
C ARG A 345 -21.46 11.62 8.69
N ARG A 346 -20.81 10.79 9.47
CA ARG A 346 -19.64 10.00 9.05
C ARG A 346 -20.07 8.90 8.04
N VAL A 347 -19.24 8.64 7.05
CA VAL A 347 -19.29 7.39 6.26
C VAL A 347 -18.50 6.34 7.04
N GLU A 348 -19.17 5.26 7.48
CA GLU A 348 -18.54 4.24 8.33
C GLU A 348 -17.76 3.23 7.49
N ALA A 349 -18.32 2.82 6.36
CA ALA A 349 -17.70 1.87 5.46
C ALA A 349 -18.04 2.18 4.00
N SER A 350 -17.13 1.82 3.11
CA SER A 350 -17.32 1.88 1.66
C SER A 350 -16.90 0.57 1.02
N ALA A 351 -17.79 -0.03 0.21
CA ALA A 351 -17.51 -1.21 -0.60
C ALA A 351 -17.20 -0.85 -2.07
N LYS A 352 -16.91 0.42 -2.35
CA LYS A 352 -16.53 0.87 -3.69
C LYS A 352 -15.09 0.46 -3.99
N PRO A 353 -14.77 0.02 -5.22
CA PRO A 353 -13.40 -0.27 -5.62
C PRO A 353 -12.54 0.99 -5.54
N VAL A 354 -11.48 0.92 -4.74
CA VAL A 354 -10.50 1.99 -4.54
C VAL A 354 -9.09 1.40 -4.50
N ALA A 355 -8.07 2.19 -4.82
CA ALA A 355 -6.71 1.68 -4.88
C ALA A 355 -5.69 2.67 -4.29
N ASN A 356 -4.46 2.18 -4.07
CA ASN A 356 -3.34 2.98 -3.54
C ASN A 356 -3.03 4.22 -4.40
N ILE A 357 -3.25 4.17 -5.71
CA ILE A 357 -3.13 5.34 -6.61
C ILE A 357 -4.11 6.49 -6.27
N ASP A 358 -5.17 6.20 -5.50
CA ASP A 358 -6.17 7.20 -5.12
C ASP A 358 -5.74 8.04 -3.90
N LEU A 359 -4.68 7.63 -3.21
CA LEU A 359 -4.25 8.30 -1.98
C LEU A 359 -3.57 9.65 -2.27
N ALA A 360 -2.66 9.72 -3.25
CA ALA A 360 -2.03 10.99 -3.61
C ALA A 360 -3.06 12.07 -4.00
N PRO A 361 -4.01 11.84 -4.93
CA PRO A 361 -5.03 12.84 -5.25
C PRO A 361 -5.94 13.17 -4.06
N THR A 362 -6.19 12.22 -3.15
CA THR A 362 -6.97 12.47 -1.92
C THR A 362 -6.22 13.40 -0.96
N ILE A 363 -4.93 13.14 -0.75
CA ILE A 363 -4.07 13.95 0.11
C ILE A 363 -3.91 15.36 -0.46
N LEU A 364 -3.76 15.48 -1.79
CA LEU A 364 -3.68 16.79 -2.45
C LEU A 364 -4.98 17.58 -2.37
N ASP A 365 -6.14 16.95 -2.50
CA ASP A 365 -7.43 17.63 -2.28
C ASP A 365 -7.53 18.17 -0.85
N LEU A 366 -7.15 17.37 0.15
CA LEU A 366 -7.10 17.79 1.55
C LEU A 366 -6.10 18.94 1.77
N ALA A 367 -4.97 18.90 1.08
CA ALA A 367 -3.93 19.92 1.15
C ALA A 367 -4.23 21.15 0.30
N GLN A 368 -5.27 21.13 -0.53
CA GLN A 368 -5.56 22.16 -1.54
C GLN A 368 -4.36 22.40 -2.47
N GLY A 369 -3.61 21.32 -2.73
CA GLY A 369 -2.37 21.30 -3.51
C GLY A 369 -2.60 20.86 -4.96
N ARG A 370 -1.53 20.89 -5.73
CA ARG A 370 -1.48 20.41 -7.11
C ARG A 370 -0.31 19.43 -7.28
N ALA A 371 -0.46 18.48 -8.20
CA ALA A 371 0.62 17.54 -8.55
C ALA A 371 1.68 18.21 -9.45
N CYS A 372 2.23 19.33 -8.98
CA CYS A 372 3.19 20.16 -9.73
C CYS A 372 4.42 20.43 -8.87
N PRO A 373 5.63 20.13 -9.37
CA PRO A 373 6.87 20.53 -8.72
C PRO A 373 7.14 22.03 -8.91
N PRO A 374 8.09 22.64 -8.18
CA PRO A 374 8.49 24.03 -8.34
C PRO A 374 8.92 24.40 -9.76
N ALA A 375 9.50 23.44 -10.45
CA ALA A 375 9.91 23.55 -11.87
C ALA A 375 9.56 22.28 -12.63
N GLY A 376 9.13 22.41 -13.87
CA GLY A 376 8.73 21.30 -14.71
C GLY A 376 7.23 21.18 -14.90
N SER A 377 6.80 20.07 -15.47
CA SER A 377 5.40 19.81 -15.77
C SER A 377 4.69 19.14 -14.59
N CYS A 378 3.42 19.46 -14.41
CA CYS A 378 2.59 18.75 -13.45
C CYS A 378 2.46 17.27 -13.82
N ARG A 379 2.47 16.40 -12.81
CA ARG A 379 2.28 14.96 -13.04
C ARG A 379 0.81 14.65 -13.28
N THR A 380 0.54 13.90 -14.35
CA THR A 380 -0.78 13.32 -14.59
C THR A 380 -0.97 12.11 -13.68
N MET A 381 -1.94 12.16 -12.77
CA MET A 381 -2.25 11.04 -11.87
C MET A 381 -3.34 10.15 -12.46
N ASP A 382 -3.28 8.84 -12.23
CA ASP A 382 -4.26 7.85 -12.72
C ASP A 382 -5.35 7.56 -11.69
N GLY A 383 -5.08 7.86 -10.42
CA GLY A 383 -6.01 7.72 -9.32
C GLY A 383 -7.02 8.86 -9.21
N ARG A 384 -8.06 8.66 -8.40
CA ARG A 384 -9.13 9.62 -8.09
C ARG A 384 -9.13 9.93 -6.61
N SER A 385 -9.44 11.16 -6.25
CA SER A 385 -9.64 11.52 -4.85
C SER A 385 -10.80 10.73 -4.23
N LEU A 386 -10.58 10.22 -3.01
CA LEU A 386 -11.59 9.53 -2.20
C LEU A 386 -12.54 10.49 -1.46
N MET A 387 -12.35 11.79 -1.57
CA MET A 387 -13.18 12.79 -0.87
C MET A 387 -14.68 12.59 -1.13
N PRO A 388 -15.17 12.25 -2.35
CA PRO A 388 -16.58 11.95 -2.57
C PRO A 388 -17.12 10.77 -1.76
N LEU A 389 -16.27 9.80 -1.41
CA LEU A 389 -16.65 8.65 -0.58
C LEU A 389 -16.54 8.94 0.92
N LEU A 390 -15.70 9.89 1.32
CA LEU A 390 -15.49 10.27 2.71
C LEU A 390 -16.54 11.26 3.22
N SER A 391 -17.04 12.15 2.35
CA SER A 391 -17.96 13.22 2.69
C SER A 391 -19.38 13.03 2.15
N ARG A 392 -19.65 11.94 1.40
CA ARG A 392 -20.92 11.72 0.68
C ARG A 392 -21.29 12.83 -0.32
N SER A 393 -20.36 13.69 -0.63
CA SER A 393 -20.53 14.73 -1.63
C SER A 393 -19.85 14.33 -2.92
N GLY A 394 -20.55 14.41 -4.02
CA GLY A 394 -20.01 14.11 -5.34
C GLY A 394 -20.31 12.71 -5.86
N ARG A 395 -19.86 12.46 -7.10
CA ARG A 395 -20.13 11.20 -7.84
C ARG A 395 -18.90 10.31 -7.80
N TRP A 396 -19.12 9.03 -7.51
CA TRP A 396 -18.13 7.97 -7.68
C TRP A 396 -18.55 7.05 -8.83
N PRO A 397 -17.63 6.61 -9.70
CA PRO A 397 -17.98 5.70 -10.80
C PRO A 397 -18.69 4.44 -10.28
N SER A 398 -19.86 4.10 -10.88
CA SER A 398 -20.60 2.89 -10.50
C SER A 398 -19.86 1.61 -10.88
N HIS A 399 -19.15 1.65 -12.00
CA HIS A 399 -18.39 0.54 -12.57
C HIS A 399 -16.94 0.97 -12.76
N ARG A 400 -16.12 0.80 -11.69
CA ARG A 400 -14.70 1.08 -11.75
C ARG A 400 -13.93 -0.22 -11.93
N SER A 401 -13.05 -0.23 -12.93
CA SER A 401 -12.05 -1.27 -13.10
C SER A 401 -10.70 -0.71 -12.68
N LEU A 402 -9.97 -1.47 -11.90
CA LEU A 402 -8.63 -1.14 -11.43
C LEU A 402 -7.63 -2.08 -12.09
N LEU A 403 -6.53 -1.55 -12.58
CA LEU A 403 -5.45 -2.35 -13.14
C LEU A 403 -4.60 -2.92 -12.00
N THR A 404 -4.27 -4.20 -12.10
CA THR A 404 -3.12 -4.79 -11.40
C THR A 404 -2.09 -5.20 -12.44
N GLU A 405 -0.81 -4.96 -12.18
CA GLU A 405 0.26 -5.25 -13.12
C GLU A 405 1.59 -5.54 -12.42
N TYR A 406 2.39 -6.37 -13.04
CA TYR A 406 3.73 -6.72 -12.58
C TYR A 406 4.62 -7.06 -13.77
N ARG A 407 5.89 -6.69 -13.68
CA ARG A 407 6.91 -7.09 -14.64
C ARG A 407 8.27 -7.18 -13.97
N ASP A 408 8.91 -8.35 -14.13
CA ASP A 408 10.30 -8.58 -13.75
C ASP A 408 10.98 -9.39 -14.85
N PRO A 409 11.87 -8.80 -15.63
CA PRO A 409 12.58 -9.50 -16.69
C PRO A 409 13.68 -10.44 -16.17
N THR A 410 14.06 -10.29 -14.90
CA THR A 410 15.08 -11.12 -14.22
C THR A 410 14.42 -11.95 -13.13
N PRO A 411 13.92 -13.15 -13.45
CA PRO A 411 13.16 -13.94 -12.50
C PRO A 411 14.04 -14.37 -11.32
N GLY A 412 13.77 -13.78 -10.15
CA GLY A 412 14.54 -14.08 -8.93
C GLY A 412 13.76 -14.93 -7.94
N HIS A 413 12.50 -14.60 -7.68
CA HIS A 413 11.77 -15.17 -6.54
C HIS A 413 10.37 -15.67 -6.86
N TYR A 414 9.78 -15.29 -7.99
CA TYR A 414 8.40 -15.60 -8.33
C TYR A 414 8.33 -16.40 -9.64
N ALA A 415 7.35 -17.28 -9.74
CA ALA A 415 7.17 -18.12 -10.93
C ALA A 415 6.54 -17.38 -12.12
N THR A 416 6.10 -16.15 -11.94
CA THR A 416 5.58 -15.27 -13.00
C THR A 416 6.56 -14.13 -13.28
N CYS A 417 6.72 -13.77 -14.55
CA CYS A 417 7.59 -12.65 -14.96
C CYS A 417 6.79 -11.42 -15.40
N GLU A 418 5.63 -11.61 -16.03
CA GLU A 418 4.80 -10.49 -16.45
C GLU A 418 3.34 -10.90 -16.50
N PHE A 419 2.49 -10.09 -15.87
CA PHE A 419 1.04 -10.17 -16.00
C PHE A 419 0.40 -8.78 -15.92
N ALA A 420 -0.84 -8.70 -16.37
CA ALA A 420 -1.73 -7.60 -16.05
C ALA A 420 -3.15 -8.13 -15.86
N GLY A 421 -3.91 -7.48 -14.98
CA GLY A 421 -5.28 -7.86 -14.70
C GLY A 421 -6.18 -6.67 -14.43
N ILE A 422 -7.48 -6.88 -14.55
CA ILE A 422 -8.52 -5.95 -14.15
C ILE A 422 -9.24 -6.50 -12.93
N ARG A 423 -9.28 -5.72 -11.88
CA ARG A 423 -10.10 -6.00 -10.70
C ARG A 423 -11.26 -5.02 -10.63
N THR A 424 -12.47 -5.54 -10.59
CA THR A 424 -13.72 -4.78 -10.42
C THR A 424 -14.31 -5.04 -9.04
N LYS A 425 -15.48 -4.49 -8.75
CA LYS A 425 -16.20 -4.84 -7.50
C LYS A 425 -16.57 -6.34 -7.42
N HIS A 426 -16.78 -6.98 -8.55
CA HIS A 426 -17.43 -8.28 -8.64
C HIS A 426 -16.55 -9.39 -9.24
N GLY A 427 -15.38 -9.07 -9.73
CA GLY A 427 -14.52 -10.09 -10.33
C GLY A 427 -13.15 -9.59 -10.72
N ILE A 428 -12.31 -10.52 -11.06
CA ILE A 428 -10.96 -10.28 -11.56
C ILE A 428 -10.72 -11.06 -12.86
N TYR A 429 -10.03 -10.45 -13.80
CA TYR A 429 -9.55 -11.05 -15.05
C TYR A 429 -8.08 -10.73 -15.22
N VAL A 430 -7.25 -11.73 -15.47
CA VAL A 430 -5.79 -11.61 -15.56
C VAL A 430 -5.27 -12.28 -16.82
N GLU A 431 -4.31 -11.65 -17.48
CA GLU A 431 -3.50 -12.21 -18.55
C GLU A 431 -2.04 -12.29 -18.10
N HIS A 432 -1.46 -13.51 -18.13
CA HIS A 432 -0.04 -13.75 -17.90
C HIS A 432 0.68 -13.79 -19.24
N TYR A 433 1.65 -12.90 -19.42
CA TYR A 433 2.37 -12.71 -20.68
C TYR A 433 3.72 -13.41 -20.70
N SER A 434 4.34 -13.62 -19.54
CA SER A 434 5.52 -14.43 -19.40
C SER A 434 5.63 -15.08 -18.02
N VAL A 435 6.19 -16.29 -18.00
CA VAL A 435 6.38 -17.10 -16.80
C VAL A 435 7.80 -17.63 -16.74
N VAL A 436 8.23 -18.05 -15.56
CA VAL A 436 9.55 -18.67 -15.38
C VAL A 436 9.53 -20.08 -15.95
N ASN A 437 10.47 -20.38 -16.83
CA ASN A 437 10.72 -21.72 -17.27
C ASN A 437 11.41 -22.50 -16.14
N GLY A 438 10.76 -23.55 -15.64
CA GLY A 438 11.25 -24.34 -14.51
C GLY A 438 12.59 -25.06 -14.77
N THR A 439 12.97 -25.23 -16.04
CA THR A 439 14.24 -25.87 -16.42
C THR A 439 15.39 -24.86 -16.54
N THR A 440 15.15 -23.72 -17.18
CA THR A 440 16.19 -22.71 -17.46
C THR A 440 16.24 -21.61 -16.44
N GLY A 441 15.20 -21.44 -15.62
CA GLY A 441 15.06 -20.34 -14.69
C GLY A 441 14.86 -18.96 -15.36
N SER A 442 14.67 -18.93 -16.69
CA SER A 442 14.48 -17.68 -17.45
C SER A 442 13.00 -17.43 -17.77
N CYS A 443 12.66 -16.15 -18.00
CA CYS A 443 11.33 -15.79 -18.47
C CYS A 443 11.09 -16.29 -19.88
N GLN A 444 9.95 -16.92 -20.10
CA GLN A 444 9.48 -17.33 -21.44
C GLN A 444 8.10 -16.76 -21.72
N PRO A 445 7.85 -16.29 -22.95
CA PRO A 445 6.54 -15.80 -23.35
C PRO A 445 5.46 -16.87 -23.20
N THR A 446 4.30 -16.45 -22.78
CA THR A 446 3.09 -17.27 -22.70
C THR A 446 1.86 -16.37 -22.89
N LEU A 447 0.69 -16.98 -23.04
CA LEU A 447 -0.57 -16.31 -22.80
C LEU A 447 -1.46 -17.28 -22.04
N GLN A 448 -1.52 -17.05 -20.72
CA GLN A 448 -2.41 -17.79 -19.83
C GLN A 448 -3.35 -16.81 -19.17
N VAL A 449 -4.59 -17.23 -18.90
CA VAL A 449 -5.62 -16.33 -18.40
C VAL A 449 -6.31 -16.90 -17.18
N GLU A 450 -6.72 -16.01 -16.30
CA GLU A 450 -7.54 -16.32 -15.14
C GLU A 450 -8.75 -15.38 -15.11
N ARG A 451 -9.89 -15.92 -14.72
CA ARG A 451 -11.11 -15.15 -14.51
C ARG A 451 -11.91 -15.73 -13.35
N TYR A 452 -12.23 -14.89 -12.38
CA TYR A 452 -13.00 -15.28 -11.19
C TYR A 452 -14.16 -14.32 -10.97
N ASP A 453 -15.30 -14.85 -10.53
CA ASP A 453 -16.44 -14.07 -10.03
C ASP A 453 -16.36 -14.00 -8.51
N LEU A 454 -15.98 -12.87 -7.99
CA LEU A 454 -15.74 -12.67 -6.55
C LEU A 454 -17.05 -12.62 -5.72
N ASN A 455 -18.23 -12.57 -6.35
CA ASN A 455 -19.48 -12.71 -5.61
C ASN A 455 -19.74 -14.17 -5.22
N ASP A 456 -19.49 -15.10 -6.14
CA ASP A 456 -19.76 -16.52 -5.96
C ASP A 456 -18.51 -17.29 -5.50
N ASP A 457 -17.34 -16.79 -5.85
CA ASP A 457 -16.03 -17.40 -5.57
C ASP A 457 -15.03 -16.35 -5.05
N PRO A 458 -15.24 -15.80 -3.84
CA PRO A 458 -14.36 -14.79 -3.25
C PRO A 458 -12.98 -15.32 -2.86
N LEU A 459 -12.73 -16.61 -2.98
CA LEU A 459 -11.46 -17.27 -2.71
C LEU A 459 -10.74 -17.71 -4.00
N GLU A 460 -11.24 -17.33 -5.16
CA GLU A 460 -10.62 -17.56 -6.47
C GLU A 460 -10.24 -19.05 -6.72
N LEU A 461 -11.13 -19.96 -6.29
CA LEU A 461 -10.91 -21.41 -6.37
C LEU A 461 -11.19 -21.98 -7.76
N ARG A 462 -12.10 -21.37 -8.52
CA ARG A 462 -12.53 -21.87 -9.81
C ARG A 462 -12.27 -20.85 -10.91
N ASN A 463 -11.20 -21.09 -11.67
CA ASN A 463 -10.91 -20.30 -12.85
C ASN A 463 -11.97 -20.58 -13.93
N ILE A 464 -12.80 -19.57 -14.22
CA ILE A 464 -13.86 -19.66 -15.25
C ILE A 464 -13.28 -19.99 -16.64
N CYS A 465 -12.01 -19.60 -16.89
CA CYS A 465 -11.29 -19.87 -18.13
C CYS A 465 -10.55 -21.22 -18.13
N GLY A 466 -10.87 -22.14 -17.27
CA GLY A 466 -10.38 -23.51 -17.11
C GLY A 466 -9.00 -23.83 -17.71
N GLY A 467 -8.03 -24.23 -16.88
CA GLY A 467 -6.68 -24.58 -17.32
C GLY A 467 -5.86 -23.41 -17.89
N GLY A 468 -6.29 -22.17 -17.67
CA GLY A 468 -5.53 -20.97 -18.03
C GLY A 468 -5.43 -20.67 -19.52
N ARG A 469 -6.30 -21.22 -20.38
CA ARG A 469 -6.26 -20.98 -21.83
C ARG A 469 -7.29 -19.92 -22.23
N PRO A 470 -6.95 -18.92 -23.06
CA PRO A 470 -7.90 -17.93 -23.55
C PRO A 470 -9.11 -18.57 -24.25
N SER A 471 -8.89 -19.62 -25.03
CA SER A 471 -9.95 -20.36 -25.75
C SER A 471 -10.91 -21.14 -24.85
N SER A 472 -10.59 -21.30 -23.58
CA SER A 472 -11.44 -21.97 -22.58
C SER A 472 -12.34 -21.02 -21.82
N CYS A 473 -12.19 -19.70 -22.00
CA CYS A 473 -13.08 -18.72 -21.39
C CYS A 473 -14.48 -18.83 -22.07
N PRO A 474 -15.54 -19.01 -21.28
CA PRO A 474 -16.90 -19.01 -21.83
C PRO A 474 -17.28 -17.58 -22.26
N ASP A 475 -18.16 -17.52 -23.28
CA ASP A 475 -18.85 -16.31 -23.73
C ASP A 475 -17.97 -15.18 -24.30
N GLY A 476 -17.96 -15.11 -25.62
CA GLY A 476 -17.13 -14.19 -26.40
C GLY A 476 -17.34 -12.69 -26.12
N ALA A 477 -18.59 -12.23 -25.89
CA ALA A 477 -18.86 -10.79 -25.78
C ALA A 477 -18.32 -10.18 -24.46
N HIS A 478 -18.57 -10.82 -23.34
CA HIS A 478 -18.09 -10.35 -22.04
C HIS A 478 -16.57 -10.50 -21.91
N GLN A 479 -16.01 -11.62 -22.39
CA GLN A 479 -14.58 -11.85 -22.41
C GLN A 479 -13.87 -10.80 -23.26
N ALA A 480 -14.37 -10.53 -24.49
CA ALA A 480 -13.81 -9.52 -25.37
C ALA A 480 -13.87 -8.10 -24.77
N GLU A 481 -14.89 -7.78 -23.96
CA GLU A 481 -14.95 -6.52 -23.21
C GLU A 481 -13.86 -6.43 -22.14
N LEU A 482 -13.64 -7.50 -21.35
CA LEU A 482 -12.59 -7.54 -20.33
C LEU A 482 -11.20 -7.37 -20.95
N GLU A 483 -10.91 -8.10 -22.02
CA GLU A 483 -9.64 -7.99 -22.79
C GLU A 483 -9.43 -6.57 -23.33
N ARG A 484 -10.43 -6.03 -24.02
CA ARG A 484 -10.35 -4.66 -24.56
C ARG A 484 -10.10 -3.63 -23.45
N ARG A 485 -10.78 -3.77 -22.31
CA ARG A 485 -10.62 -2.87 -21.16
C ARG A 485 -9.26 -3.03 -20.52
N LEU A 486 -8.76 -4.26 -20.32
CA LEU A 486 -7.42 -4.52 -19.83
C LEU A 486 -6.36 -3.87 -20.72
N HIS A 487 -6.44 -4.10 -22.01
CA HIS A 487 -5.49 -3.52 -22.97
C HIS A 487 -5.57 -1.99 -23.02
N ALA A 488 -6.74 -1.40 -22.74
CA ALA A 488 -6.85 0.05 -22.59
C ALA A 488 -6.18 0.54 -21.31
N LEU A 489 -6.42 -0.11 -20.16
CA LEU A 489 -5.85 0.27 -18.87
C LEU A 489 -4.31 0.12 -18.85
N ARG A 490 -3.74 -0.88 -19.48
CA ARG A 490 -2.27 -1.04 -19.62
C ARG A 490 -1.56 0.11 -20.35
N ARG A 491 -2.30 0.98 -21.03
CA ARG A 491 -1.78 2.12 -21.79
C ARG A 491 -2.38 3.45 -21.32
N CYS A 492 -3.20 3.41 -20.30
CA CYS A 492 -3.94 4.58 -19.86
C CYS A 492 -3.04 5.64 -19.20
N ALA A 493 -3.52 6.87 -19.18
CA ALA A 493 -2.95 7.93 -18.34
C ALA A 493 -4.01 8.96 -18.00
N GLY A 494 -4.04 9.36 -16.75
CA GLY A 494 -4.92 10.40 -16.25
C GLY A 494 -6.39 10.00 -16.14
N VAL A 495 -7.18 10.93 -15.65
CA VAL A 495 -8.60 10.76 -15.34
C VAL A 495 -9.44 11.75 -16.13
N ARG A 496 -10.48 11.28 -16.78
CA ARG A 496 -11.41 12.10 -17.57
C ARG A 496 -12.02 13.22 -16.69
N GLY A 497 -12.03 14.42 -17.24
CA GLY A 497 -12.61 15.61 -16.59
C GLY A 497 -11.68 16.30 -15.60
N ARG A 498 -10.52 15.69 -15.24
CA ARG A 498 -9.45 16.33 -14.46
C ARG A 498 -8.24 16.65 -15.34
N ASP A 499 -7.83 15.70 -16.17
CA ASP A 499 -6.57 15.79 -16.92
C ASP A 499 -6.82 16.00 -18.42
N GLN A 500 -5.84 16.60 -19.09
CA GLN A 500 -5.81 16.59 -20.55
C GLN A 500 -5.44 15.20 -21.05
N ARG A 501 -6.13 14.74 -22.08
CA ARG A 501 -5.84 13.45 -22.69
C ARG A 501 -4.49 13.49 -23.39
N LEU A 502 -3.59 12.62 -22.98
CA LEU A 502 -2.32 12.44 -23.66
C LEU A 502 -2.55 11.78 -25.04
N ALA A 503 -1.79 12.22 -26.06
CA ALA A 503 -1.94 11.71 -27.43
C ALA A 503 -1.78 10.17 -27.47
N GLY A 504 -2.74 9.48 -28.08
CA GLY A 504 -2.75 8.03 -28.23
C GLY A 504 -3.04 7.22 -26.95
N ARG A 505 -3.27 7.87 -25.81
CA ARG A 505 -3.53 7.18 -24.53
C ARG A 505 -4.98 7.33 -24.08
N PRO A 506 -5.68 6.25 -23.66
CA PRO A 506 -6.99 6.36 -23.04
C PRO A 506 -6.87 6.91 -21.59
N TYR A 507 -7.98 7.39 -21.04
CA TYR A 507 -8.05 7.66 -19.60
C TYR A 507 -8.10 6.34 -18.79
N CYS A 508 -7.70 6.40 -17.53
CA CYS A 508 -7.64 5.25 -16.62
C CYS A 508 -8.99 4.97 -15.91
N ASP A 509 -10.08 5.61 -16.34
CA ASP A 509 -11.41 5.51 -15.71
C ASP A 509 -12.50 5.00 -16.67
#